data_3a32a4d6649cf8e14428595ce5b6da17
#
_entry.id   3a32a4d6649cf8e14428595ce5b6da17
#
_cell.length_a   1.000
_cell.length_b   1.000
_cell.length_c   1.000
_cell.angle_alpha   90.00
_cell.angle_beta   90.00
_cell.angle_gamma   90.00
#
_symmetry.space_group_name_H-M   'P 1'
#
loop_
_entity.id
_entity.type
_entity.pdbx_description
1 polymer ?
#
loop_
_entity_poly.entity_id
_entity_poly.type
_entity_poly.pdbx_seq_one_letter_code
_entity_poly.pdbx_strand_id
1 'polypeptide(L)'
;AALSGAFAARQAAGLLRPAAVGAGSAKAVRLDVRGDAISWIEVSDEGPAGEFLSGLNDLRLHGNRELMLGLTTLEMHFARFAPGRGYARHHDVSPQGADRVISLIYYLNRHWRAGDGGELELETDDGPVLIEPRADTLVAFLSARFYHTVLPAVRERQSVTGWFHRGAG
;
A
#
# COMPACT_ATOMS: atom_id res chain seq x y z
N ALA A 1 7.68 2.37 15.56
CA ALA A 1 8.46 3.60 15.85
C ALA A 1 9.51 3.87 14.76
N ALA A 2 10.39 2.92 14.47
CA ALA A 2 11.51 3.10 13.53
C ALA A 2 11.04 3.40 12.09
N LEU A 3 10.08 2.62 11.57
CA LEU A 3 9.55 2.81 10.22
C LEU A 3 8.83 4.15 10.03
N SER A 4 8.12 4.64 11.06
CA SER A 4 7.52 5.99 11.04
C SER A 4 8.60 7.09 11.01
N GLY A 5 9.75 6.86 11.63
CA GLY A 5 10.91 7.76 11.56
C GLY A 5 11.50 7.81 10.15
N ALA A 6 11.65 6.65 9.48
CA ALA A 6 12.10 6.58 8.09
C ALA A 6 11.14 7.29 7.14
N PHE A 7 9.82 7.15 7.35
CA PHE A 7 8.81 7.91 6.60
C PHE A 7 8.98 9.42 6.79
N ALA A 8 9.08 9.88 8.05
CA ALA A 8 9.22 11.30 8.36
C ALA A 8 10.51 11.91 7.75
N ALA A 9 11.61 11.17 7.75
CA ALA A 9 12.86 11.59 7.12
C ALA A 9 12.68 11.79 5.60
N ARG A 10 12.01 10.87 4.90
CA ARG A 10 11.72 11.00 3.46
C ARG A 10 10.78 12.18 3.16
N GLN A 11 9.80 12.40 4.03
CA GLN A 11 8.90 13.54 3.92
C GLN A 11 9.65 14.85 4.10
N ALA A 12 10.48 14.97 5.11
CA ALA A 12 11.30 16.16 5.37
C ALA A 12 12.30 16.45 4.24
N ALA A 13 12.88 15.41 3.64
CA ALA A 13 13.75 15.50 2.46
C ALA A 13 13.00 15.79 1.14
N GLY A 14 11.66 15.93 1.17
CA GLY A 14 10.86 16.19 -0.01
C GLY A 14 10.88 15.05 -1.04
N LEU A 15 11.07 13.80 -0.61
CA LEU A 15 11.17 12.64 -1.51
C LEU A 15 9.82 12.03 -1.89
N LEU A 16 8.71 12.48 -1.30
CA LEU A 16 7.38 12.05 -1.70
C LEU A 16 6.93 12.79 -2.97
N ARG A 17 6.45 12.05 -3.96
CA ARG A 17 5.94 12.60 -5.24
C ARG A 17 4.49 12.19 -5.42
N PRO A 18 3.63 13.05 -6.02
CA PRO A 18 2.26 12.66 -6.35
C PRO A 18 2.24 11.34 -7.13
N ALA A 19 1.41 10.41 -6.69
CA ALA A 19 1.25 9.14 -7.37
C ALA A 19 0.50 9.34 -8.70
N ALA A 20 0.88 8.59 -9.72
CA ALA A 20 0.19 8.61 -11.00
C ALA A 20 -0.72 7.38 -11.16
N VAL A 21 -1.77 7.51 -11.94
CA VAL A 21 -2.63 6.41 -12.42
C VAL A 21 -2.37 6.12 -13.88
N GLY A 22 -2.73 4.91 -14.34
CA GLY A 22 -2.50 4.46 -15.70
C GLY A 22 -1.09 3.88 -15.92
N ALA A 23 -0.80 3.47 -17.14
CA ALA A 23 0.44 2.82 -17.53
C ALA A 23 1.02 3.43 -18.83
N GLY A 24 2.34 3.30 -19.02
CA GLY A 24 3.01 3.78 -20.22
C GLY A 24 2.74 5.26 -20.51
N SER A 25 2.39 5.59 -21.74
CA SER A 25 2.08 6.96 -22.18
C SER A 25 0.77 7.53 -21.62
N ALA A 26 -0.10 6.67 -21.05
CA ALA A 26 -1.35 7.10 -20.39
C ALA A 26 -1.17 7.38 -18.90
N LYS A 27 0.05 7.29 -18.36
CA LYS A 27 0.34 7.57 -16.95
C LYS A 27 0.16 9.07 -16.66
N ALA A 28 -0.74 9.40 -15.74
CA ALA A 28 -1.06 10.78 -15.39
C ALA A 28 -1.31 10.94 -13.88
N VAL A 29 -0.98 12.10 -13.32
CA VAL A 29 -1.38 12.46 -11.96
C VAL A 29 -2.83 12.94 -12.00
N ARG A 30 -3.71 12.20 -11.33
CA ARG A 30 -5.16 12.45 -11.23
C ARG A 30 -5.56 12.47 -9.76
N LEU A 31 -5.39 13.63 -9.13
CA LEU A 31 -5.67 13.80 -7.68
C LEU A 31 -7.14 13.63 -7.30
N ASP A 32 -8.04 13.66 -8.27
CA ASP A 32 -9.46 13.32 -8.15
C ASP A 32 -9.70 11.80 -8.09
N VAL A 33 -8.77 11.00 -8.59
CA VAL A 33 -8.82 9.53 -8.60
C VAL A 33 -7.93 8.94 -7.53
N ARG A 34 -6.67 9.41 -7.44
CA ARG A 34 -5.63 8.93 -6.53
C ARG A 34 -4.90 10.10 -5.89
N GLY A 35 -5.15 10.34 -4.60
CA GLY A 35 -4.73 11.55 -3.90
C GLY A 35 -3.49 11.39 -3.02
N ASP A 36 -2.72 10.29 -3.13
CA ASP A 36 -1.51 10.08 -2.35
C ASP A 36 -0.26 10.67 -3.01
N ALA A 37 0.73 10.95 -2.16
CA ALA A 37 2.12 11.13 -2.55
C ALA A 37 2.94 9.94 -2.03
N ILE A 38 3.84 9.42 -2.87
CA ILE A 38 4.58 8.19 -2.61
C ILE A 38 6.10 8.37 -2.68
N SER A 39 6.83 7.50 -1.97
CA SER A 39 8.28 7.33 -2.10
C SER A 39 8.59 5.84 -2.06
N TRP A 40 9.15 5.30 -3.16
CA TRP A 40 9.51 3.89 -3.27
C TRP A 40 10.56 3.50 -2.24
N ILE A 41 10.46 2.26 -1.75
CA ILE A 41 11.46 1.64 -0.88
C ILE A 41 12.23 0.66 -1.75
N GLU A 42 13.53 0.92 -1.90
CA GLU A 42 14.41 0.09 -2.71
C GLU A 42 14.99 -1.05 -1.87
N VAL A 43 15.33 -2.17 -2.51
CA VAL A 43 15.97 -3.31 -1.83
C VAL A 43 17.33 -2.92 -1.22
N SER A 44 17.97 -1.90 -1.80
CA SER A 44 19.23 -1.33 -1.31
C SER A 44 19.08 -0.35 -0.15
N ASP A 45 17.84 0.00 0.24
CA ASP A 45 17.62 0.90 1.37
C ASP A 45 18.12 0.25 2.67
N GLU A 46 18.92 0.99 3.41
CA GLU A 46 19.41 0.58 4.72
C GLU A 46 18.44 1.00 5.85
N GLY A 47 18.64 0.40 7.03
CA GLY A 47 17.87 0.72 8.22
C GLY A 47 16.41 0.26 8.18
N PRO A 48 15.49 0.96 8.89
CA PRO A 48 14.15 0.44 9.18
C PRO A 48 13.29 0.11 7.97
N ALA A 49 13.49 0.77 6.84
CA ALA A 49 12.73 0.51 5.62
C ALA A 49 13.17 -0.82 4.97
N GLY A 50 14.48 -1.04 4.83
CA GLY A 50 15.03 -2.30 4.30
C GLY A 50 14.79 -3.48 5.26
N GLU A 51 14.92 -3.27 6.57
CA GLU A 51 14.59 -4.27 7.59
C GLU A 51 13.12 -4.71 7.49
N PHE A 52 12.21 -3.76 7.27
CA PHE A 52 10.80 -4.06 7.07
C PHE A 52 10.56 -4.92 5.82
N LEU A 53 11.18 -4.59 4.69
CA LEU A 53 11.10 -5.40 3.47
C LEU A 53 11.63 -6.82 3.71
N SER A 54 12.76 -6.94 4.40
CA SER A 54 13.37 -8.24 4.73
C SER A 54 12.46 -9.08 5.62
N GLY A 55 11.80 -8.45 6.60
CA GLY A 55 10.85 -9.13 7.49
C GLY A 55 9.61 -9.67 6.76
N LEU A 56 9.20 -9.08 5.65
CA LEU A 56 8.10 -9.58 4.82
C LEU A 56 8.48 -10.81 3.98
N ASN A 57 9.76 -11.16 3.88
CA ASN A 57 10.19 -12.36 3.15
C ASN A 57 9.64 -13.66 3.79
N ASP A 58 9.52 -13.72 5.10
CA ASP A 58 8.93 -14.86 5.79
C ASP A 58 7.45 -15.02 5.44
N LEU A 59 6.71 -13.90 5.30
CA LEU A 59 5.33 -13.92 4.82
C LEU A 59 5.25 -14.44 3.39
N ARG A 60 6.18 -14.05 2.50
CA ARG A 60 6.27 -14.55 1.13
C ARG A 60 6.50 -16.06 1.09
N LEU A 61 7.48 -16.55 1.87
CA LEU A 61 7.79 -17.98 1.94
C LEU A 61 6.62 -18.79 2.50
N HIS A 62 5.94 -18.27 3.53
CA HIS A 62 4.75 -18.89 4.10
C HIS A 62 3.61 -18.97 3.06
N GLY A 63 3.30 -17.88 2.36
CA GLY A 63 2.30 -17.85 1.31
C GLY A 63 2.59 -18.82 0.18
N ASN A 64 3.85 -18.98 -0.21
CA ASN A 64 4.24 -19.98 -1.21
C ASN A 64 4.07 -21.40 -0.72
N ARG A 65 4.43 -21.69 0.53
CA ARG A 65 4.35 -23.05 1.10
C ARG A 65 2.90 -23.49 1.35
N GLU A 66 2.08 -22.63 1.95
CA GLU A 66 0.73 -22.99 2.40
C GLU A 66 -0.33 -22.80 1.31
N LEU A 67 -0.13 -21.82 0.41
CA LEU A 67 -1.12 -21.42 -0.58
C LEU A 67 -0.65 -21.57 -2.03
N MET A 68 0.57 -22.04 -2.26
CA MET A 68 1.17 -22.25 -3.59
C MET A 68 1.06 -21.03 -4.51
N LEU A 69 1.25 -19.82 -3.95
CA LEU A 69 1.02 -18.55 -4.66
C LEU A 69 2.09 -18.21 -5.70
N GLY A 70 3.28 -18.82 -5.63
CA GLY A 70 4.38 -18.57 -6.58
C GLY A 70 4.95 -17.15 -6.48
N LEU A 71 4.95 -16.57 -5.27
CA LEU A 71 5.45 -15.21 -5.02
C LEU A 71 6.98 -15.16 -5.18
N THR A 72 7.47 -14.22 -5.96
CA THR A 72 8.91 -14.08 -6.28
C THR A 72 9.50 -12.79 -5.74
N THR A 73 8.89 -11.66 -6.03
CA THR A 73 9.41 -10.33 -5.67
C THR A 73 8.39 -9.53 -4.86
N LEU A 74 8.89 -8.51 -4.18
CA LEU A 74 8.09 -7.56 -3.40
C LEU A 74 8.50 -6.15 -3.79
N GLU A 75 7.54 -5.31 -4.12
CA GLU A 75 7.72 -3.86 -4.25
C GLU A 75 6.87 -3.13 -3.20
N MET A 76 7.43 -2.13 -2.55
CA MET A 76 6.71 -1.32 -1.58
C MET A 76 7.10 0.16 -1.66
N HIS A 77 6.19 1.02 -1.21
CA HIS A 77 6.42 2.45 -1.11
C HIS A 77 5.76 3.02 0.14
N PHE A 78 6.32 4.08 0.67
CA PHE A 78 5.62 4.95 1.60
C PHE A 78 4.52 5.70 0.86
N ALA A 79 3.34 5.81 1.45
CA ALA A 79 2.20 6.53 0.91
C ALA A 79 1.66 7.53 1.95
N ARG A 80 1.37 8.75 1.50
CA ARG A 80 0.79 9.84 2.28
C ARG A 80 -0.44 10.38 1.61
N PHE A 81 -1.56 10.31 2.27
CA PHE A 81 -2.77 11.03 1.90
C PHE A 81 -2.91 12.28 2.77
N ALA A 82 -3.00 13.45 2.14
CA ALA A 82 -3.35 14.69 2.84
C ALA A 82 -4.81 14.66 3.31
N PRO A 83 -5.22 15.46 4.31
CA PRO A 83 -6.61 15.58 4.73
C PRO A 83 -7.56 15.78 3.54
N GLY A 84 -8.69 15.07 3.54
CA GLY A 84 -9.69 15.10 2.48
C GLY A 84 -9.32 14.33 1.20
N ARG A 85 -8.14 13.70 1.13
CA ARG A 85 -7.72 12.89 -0.01
C ARG A 85 -7.99 11.41 0.23
N GLY A 86 -8.27 10.70 -0.85
CA GLY A 86 -8.52 9.25 -0.86
C GLY A 86 -8.06 8.63 -2.17
N TYR A 87 -8.44 7.40 -2.40
CA TYR A 87 -8.23 6.71 -3.67
C TYR A 87 -9.54 6.06 -4.09
N ALA A 88 -10.01 6.41 -5.28
CA ALA A 88 -11.26 5.89 -5.82
C ALA A 88 -11.21 4.35 -5.94
N ARG A 89 -12.38 3.74 -6.00
CA ARG A 89 -12.58 2.29 -6.17
C ARG A 89 -11.72 1.74 -7.32
N HIS A 90 -10.88 0.75 -7.02
CA HIS A 90 -9.97 0.14 -8.00
C HIS A 90 -9.60 -1.29 -7.60
N HIS A 91 -8.96 -1.99 -8.55
CA HIS A 91 -8.18 -3.21 -8.30
C HIS A 91 -6.69 -2.87 -8.41
N ASP A 92 -5.86 -3.65 -7.73
CA ASP A 92 -4.39 -3.53 -7.82
C ASP A 92 -3.77 -4.28 -9.01
N VAL A 93 -4.58 -4.76 -9.94
CA VAL A 93 -4.09 -5.50 -11.11
C VAL A 93 -3.48 -4.53 -12.13
N SER A 94 -2.27 -4.83 -12.58
CA SER A 94 -1.64 -4.09 -13.67
C SER A 94 -2.36 -4.35 -15.01
N PRO A 95 -2.58 -3.32 -15.85
CA PRO A 95 -3.13 -3.52 -17.19
C PRO A 95 -2.27 -4.40 -18.11
N GLN A 96 -0.99 -4.59 -17.79
CA GLN A 96 -0.04 -5.38 -18.58
C GLN A 96 0.10 -6.84 -18.12
N GLY A 97 -0.61 -7.26 -17.09
CA GLY A 97 -0.57 -8.63 -16.60
C GLY A 97 -0.88 -8.77 -15.13
N ALA A 98 -1.28 -9.98 -14.74
CA ALA A 98 -1.66 -10.31 -13.37
C ALA A 98 -0.44 -10.76 -12.55
N ASP A 99 0.62 -9.97 -12.56
CA ASP A 99 1.84 -10.25 -11.79
C ASP A 99 1.71 -9.91 -10.29
N ARG A 100 0.84 -8.93 -9.93
CA ARG A 100 0.51 -8.61 -8.54
C ARG A 100 -0.46 -9.63 -7.97
N VAL A 101 -0.01 -10.39 -6.99
CA VAL A 101 -0.77 -11.49 -6.39
C VAL A 101 -1.38 -11.09 -5.06
N ILE A 102 -0.58 -10.49 -4.18
CA ILE A 102 -1.00 -10.03 -2.85
C ILE A 102 -0.73 -8.54 -2.73
N SER A 103 -1.77 -7.79 -2.38
CA SER A 103 -1.65 -6.40 -1.92
C SER A 103 -1.37 -6.36 -0.43
N LEU A 104 -0.45 -5.51 -0.03
CA LEU A 104 -0.04 -5.30 1.36
C LEU A 104 -0.18 -3.83 1.72
N ILE A 105 -0.76 -3.57 2.89
CA ILE A 105 -0.87 -2.21 3.44
C ILE A 105 -0.52 -2.27 4.93
N TYR A 106 0.57 -1.63 5.33
CA TYR A 106 0.96 -1.49 6.72
C TYR A 106 0.80 -0.04 7.17
N TYR A 107 0.02 0.18 8.21
CA TYR A 107 -0.35 1.51 8.66
C TYR A 107 0.62 2.07 9.70
N LEU A 108 0.87 3.39 9.62
CA LEU A 108 1.82 4.12 10.47
C LEU A 108 1.13 5.11 11.43
N ASN A 109 -0.20 5.21 11.41
CA ASN A 109 -0.96 6.28 12.07
C ASN A 109 -1.23 5.99 13.54
N ARG A 110 -0.43 6.57 14.42
CA ARG A 110 -0.65 6.49 15.86
C ARG A 110 -1.85 7.33 16.28
N HIS A 111 -2.53 6.90 17.34
CA HIS A 111 -3.65 7.61 17.95
C HIS A 111 -4.79 7.89 16.95
N TRP A 112 -5.03 6.97 16.00
CA TRP A 112 -6.16 7.04 15.10
C TRP A 112 -7.46 6.80 15.85
N ARG A 113 -8.46 7.65 15.64
CA ARG A 113 -9.73 7.61 16.39
C ARG A 113 -10.88 7.26 15.44
N ALA A 114 -11.92 6.63 15.97
CA ALA A 114 -13.19 6.49 15.27
C ALA A 114 -13.68 7.88 14.85
N GLY A 115 -14.05 8.03 13.57
CA GLY A 115 -14.47 9.30 12.98
C GLY A 115 -13.35 10.13 12.35
N ASP A 116 -12.06 9.73 12.48
CA ASP A 116 -10.98 10.35 11.69
C ASP A 116 -11.12 10.05 10.19
N GLY A 117 -11.91 9.02 9.80
CA GLY A 117 -12.07 8.57 8.41
C GLY A 117 -10.86 7.80 7.91
N GLY A 118 -10.65 7.77 6.60
CA GLY A 118 -9.46 7.17 5.98
C GLY A 118 -9.43 5.64 6.00
N GLU A 119 -10.54 5.01 6.27
CA GLU A 119 -10.67 3.56 6.23
C GLU A 119 -10.32 3.02 4.84
N LEU A 120 -9.78 1.83 4.80
CA LEU A 120 -9.78 1.00 3.61
C LEU A 120 -11.14 0.29 3.56
N GLU A 121 -11.93 0.61 2.56
CA GLU A 121 -13.13 -0.15 2.24
C GLU A 121 -12.72 -1.27 1.28
N LEU A 122 -12.88 -2.51 1.71
CA LEU A 122 -12.60 -3.72 0.94
C LEU A 122 -13.92 -4.41 0.61
N GLU A 123 -14.24 -4.57 -0.68
CA GLU A 123 -15.45 -5.26 -1.12
C GLU A 123 -15.25 -6.78 -1.03
N THR A 124 -16.03 -7.44 -0.18
CA THR A 124 -16.02 -8.90 -0.03
C THR A 124 -17.34 -9.51 -0.47
N ASP A 125 -17.39 -10.83 -0.62
CA ASP A 125 -18.61 -11.56 -1.00
C ASP A 125 -19.72 -11.39 0.06
N ASP A 126 -19.34 -11.13 1.32
CA ASP A 126 -20.27 -10.91 2.44
C ASP A 126 -20.60 -9.42 2.67
N GLY A 127 -20.16 -8.55 1.75
CA GLY A 127 -20.32 -7.10 1.82
C GLY A 127 -19.03 -6.34 2.11
N PRO A 128 -19.07 -5.01 2.16
CA PRO A 128 -17.89 -4.18 2.38
C PRO A 128 -17.38 -4.30 3.82
N VAL A 129 -16.06 -4.43 3.96
CA VAL A 129 -15.35 -4.40 5.24
C VAL A 129 -14.58 -3.09 5.34
N LEU A 130 -14.81 -2.34 6.41
CA LEU A 130 -14.10 -1.09 6.71
C LEU A 130 -12.95 -1.36 7.68
N ILE A 131 -11.73 -1.02 7.28
CA ILE A 131 -10.51 -1.24 8.05
C ILE A 131 -9.91 0.12 8.40
N GLU A 132 -9.94 0.46 9.69
CA GLU A 132 -9.31 1.70 10.18
C GLU A 132 -7.79 1.64 10.00
N PRO A 133 -7.15 2.74 9.55
CA PRO A 133 -5.73 2.76 9.27
C PRO A 133 -4.87 2.95 10.55
N ARG A 134 -5.09 2.14 11.57
CA ARG A 134 -4.37 2.21 12.84
C ARG A 134 -2.94 1.71 12.71
N ALA A 135 -2.01 2.38 13.36
CA ALA A 135 -0.61 1.96 13.38
C ALA A 135 -0.44 0.49 13.81
N ASP A 136 0.57 -0.13 13.26
CA ASP A 136 0.96 -1.53 13.53
C ASP A 136 -0.07 -2.58 13.05
N THR A 137 -1.01 -2.18 12.16
CA THR A 137 -1.92 -3.07 11.46
C THR A 137 -1.38 -3.37 10.07
N LEU A 138 -1.24 -4.65 9.72
CA LEU A 138 -0.95 -5.13 8.36
C LEU A 138 -2.22 -5.72 7.76
N VAL A 139 -2.61 -5.22 6.60
CA VAL A 139 -3.69 -5.76 5.76
C VAL A 139 -3.06 -6.46 4.56
N ALA A 140 -3.53 -7.68 4.27
CA ALA A 140 -3.10 -8.45 3.11
C ALA A 140 -4.32 -9.05 2.41
N PHE A 141 -4.40 -8.91 1.07
CA PHE A 141 -5.49 -9.47 0.29
C PHE A 141 -5.05 -9.79 -1.15
N LEU A 142 -5.80 -10.64 -1.83
CA LEU A 142 -5.57 -11.00 -3.23
C LEU A 142 -5.83 -9.78 -4.13
N SER A 143 -4.81 -9.29 -4.82
CA SER A 143 -4.82 -8.07 -5.62
C SER A 143 -5.89 -8.07 -6.71
N ALA A 144 -6.12 -9.24 -7.34
CA ALA A 144 -7.06 -9.39 -8.44
C ALA A 144 -8.51 -9.68 -8.00
N ARG A 145 -8.73 -10.06 -6.72
CA ARG A 145 -10.05 -10.47 -6.25
C ARG A 145 -10.87 -9.33 -5.71
N PHE A 146 -10.24 -8.42 -4.96
CA PHE A 146 -10.96 -7.45 -4.15
C PHE A 146 -10.85 -6.04 -4.72
N TYR A 147 -12.00 -5.45 -5.08
CA TYR A 147 -12.10 -4.01 -5.25
C TYR A 147 -11.94 -3.33 -3.90
N HIS A 148 -11.27 -2.20 -3.91
CA HIS A 148 -11.11 -1.42 -2.68
C HIS A 148 -11.04 0.07 -2.94
N THR A 149 -11.35 0.84 -1.88
CA THR A 149 -11.38 2.29 -1.86
C THR A 149 -10.61 2.78 -0.65
N VAL A 150 -9.82 3.82 -0.76
CA VAL A 150 -9.32 4.54 0.41
C VAL A 150 -10.22 5.74 0.64
N LEU A 151 -10.96 5.71 1.73
CA LEU A 151 -11.87 6.80 2.10
C LEU A 151 -11.08 8.03 2.55
N PRO A 152 -11.61 9.26 2.34
CA PRO A 152 -10.97 10.47 2.83
C PRO A 152 -10.89 10.51 4.35
N ALA A 153 -9.81 11.05 4.90
CA ALA A 153 -9.63 11.28 6.33
C ALA A 153 -9.61 12.78 6.65
N VAL A 154 -9.99 13.15 7.88
CA VAL A 154 -9.89 14.54 8.35
C VAL A 154 -8.47 14.94 8.72
N ARG A 155 -7.56 13.98 8.78
CA ARG A 155 -6.14 14.15 9.08
C ARG A 155 -5.24 13.43 8.08
N GLU A 156 -3.95 13.68 8.13
CA GLU A 156 -2.97 12.96 7.30
C GLU A 156 -2.98 11.46 7.61
N ARG A 157 -3.03 10.63 6.54
CA ARG A 157 -3.00 9.17 6.60
C ARG A 157 -1.72 8.66 5.98
N GLN A 158 -0.99 7.84 6.72
CA GLN A 158 0.32 7.31 6.34
C GLN A 158 0.28 5.78 6.32
N SER A 159 0.90 5.20 5.30
CA SER A 159 1.07 3.74 5.18
C SER A 159 2.35 3.38 4.44
N VAL A 160 2.75 2.13 4.56
CA VAL A 160 3.63 1.44 3.61
C VAL A 160 2.76 0.49 2.82
N THR A 161 2.72 0.65 1.50
CA THR A 161 1.83 -0.09 0.60
C THR A 161 2.65 -0.73 -0.51
N GLY A 162 2.29 -1.93 -0.91
CA GLY A 162 3.00 -2.63 -1.97
C GLY A 162 2.38 -3.97 -2.35
N TRP A 163 3.13 -4.74 -3.13
CA TRP A 163 2.61 -5.95 -3.74
C TRP A 163 3.68 -7.05 -3.80
N PHE A 164 3.24 -8.27 -3.47
CA PHE A 164 3.98 -9.45 -3.91
C PHE A 164 3.60 -9.77 -5.35
N HIS A 165 4.62 -10.01 -6.15
CA HIS A 165 4.50 -10.38 -7.55
C HIS A 165 4.79 -11.87 -7.77
N ARG A 166 4.17 -12.43 -8.80
CA ARG A 166 4.55 -13.73 -9.36
C ARG A 166 5.59 -13.49 -10.47
N GLY A 167 6.61 -14.33 -10.54
CA GLY A 167 7.55 -14.30 -11.65
C GLY A 167 6.84 -14.56 -12.99
N ALA A 168 7.34 -13.94 -14.05
CA ALA A 168 6.97 -14.37 -15.40
C ALA A 168 7.33 -15.86 -15.53
N GLY A 169 6.33 -16.69 -15.82
CA GLY A 169 6.53 -18.10 -16.11
C GLY A 169 7.24 -18.31 -17.44
#